data_dcfddef476eab21b542866eb7182efd2
#
_entry.id   dcfddef476eab21b542866eb7182efd2
#
_cell.length_a   1.000
_cell.length_b   1.000
_cell.length_c   1.000
_cell.angle_alpha   90.00
_cell.angle_beta   90.00
_cell.angle_gamma   90.00
#
_symmetry.space_group_name_H-M   'P 1'
#
loop_
_entity.id
_entity.type
_entity.pdbx_description
1 polymer ?
#
loop_
_entity_poly.entity_id
_entity_poly.type
_entity_poly.pdbx_seq_one_letter_code
_entity_poly.pdbx_strand_id
1 'polypeptide(L)'
;MDSFERLRQLTGKELGVSQWLTIDQDRINAFAACTLDDQWVHTDPERAAAESSFGTTIAHGYLLLTLIPYLRRDISLIPLGTKQVTNYGIDYLRFLAPVRVGDRIRLRIELGDVQLRSATEALVKSRNTIEIDQRQKPALIVDILTLLSL
;
A
#
# COMPACT_ATOMS: atom_id res chain seq x y z
N MET A 1 -27.36 -11.42 -8.07
CA MET A 1 -26.14 -10.84 -8.69
C MET A 1 -24.94 -11.43 -7.96
N ASP A 2 -24.06 -12.08 -8.71
CA ASP A 2 -22.84 -12.70 -8.20
C ASP A 2 -21.92 -11.64 -7.52
N SER A 3 -21.15 -12.05 -6.50
CA SER A 3 -20.24 -11.18 -5.75
C SER A 3 -19.20 -10.52 -6.65
N PHE A 4 -18.68 -11.24 -7.63
CA PHE A 4 -17.72 -10.69 -8.59
C PHE A 4 -18.36 -9.72 -9.59
N GLU A 5 -19.62 -9.96 -9.97
CA GLU A 5 -20.34 -9.05 -10.86
C GLU A 5 -20.60 -7.69 -10.19
N ARG A 6 -20.93 -7.69 -8.90
CA ARG A 6 -21.03 -6.43 -8.13
C ARG A 6 -19.68 -5.69 -8.09
N LEU A 7 -18.59 -6.44 -7.91
CA LEU A 7 -17.26 -5.83 -7.90
C LEU A 7 -16.93 -5.21 -9.28
N ARG A 8 -17.24 -5.89 -10.37
CA ARG A 8 -17.03 -5.39 -11.75
C ARG A 8 -17.72 -4.07 -12.01
N GLN A 9 -18.91 -3.84 -11.46
CA GLN A 9 -19.65 -2.57 -11.59
C GLN A 9 -18.96 -1.38 -10.94
N LEU A 10 -17.97 -1.63 -10.08
CA LEU A 10 -17.16 -0.60 -9.43
C LEU A 10 -15.88 -0.28 -10.20
N THR A 11 -15.61 -0.93 -11.33
CA THR A 11 -14.43 -0.66 -12.16
C THR A 11 -14.36 0.82 -12.52
N GLY A 12 -13.18 1.41 -12.37
CA GLY A 12 -12.92 2.83 -12.58
C GLY A 12 -13.39 3.75 -11.45
N LYS A 13 -13.92 3.20 -10.35
CA LYS A 13 -14.39 4.00 -9.21
C LYS A 13 -13.42 3.93 -8.04
N GLU A 14 -13.36 5.03 -7.29
CA GLU A 14 -12.72 5.04 -5.97
C GLU A 14 -13.51 4.14 -5.01
N LEU A 15 -12.81 3.22 -4.35
CA LEU A 15 -13.40 2.31 -3.37
C LEU A 15 -13.37 2.88 -1.95
N GLY A 16 -12.43 3.79 -1.69
CA GLY A 16 -12.31 4.45 -0.41
C GLY A 16 -10.91 4.93 -0.08
N VAL A 17 -10.83 5.53 1.10
CA VAL A 17 -9.61 6.09 1.68
C VAL A 17 -9.48 5.58 3.12
N SER A 18 -8.28 5.12 3.49
CA SER A 18 -8.02 4.60 4.84
C SER A 18 -7.94 5.70 5.89
N GLN A 19 -7.91 5.30 7.16
CA GLN A 19 -7.45 6.17 8.24
C GLN A 19 -5.96 6.51 8.08
N TRP A 20 -5.54 7.59 8.74
CA TRP A 20 -4.14 7.98 8.80
C TRP A 20 -3.35 7.05 9.72
N LEU A 21 -2.13 6.72 9.31
CA LEU A 21 -1.15 5.94 10.08
C LEU A 21 0.14 6.75 10.21
N THR A 22 0.61 6.95 11.44
CA THR A 22 1.93 7.55 11.69
C THR A 22 3.03 6.54 11.46
N ILE A 23 4.05 6.92 10.71
CA ILE A 23 5.26 6.12 10.48
C ILE A 23 6.31 6.55 11.50
N ASP A 24 6.47 5.79 12.56
CA ASP A 24 7.45 6.03 13.61
C ASP A 24 8.76 5.27 13.37
N GLN A 25 9.80 5.63 14.14
CA GLN A 25 11.11 4.99 14.03
C GLN A 25 11.09 3.52 14.43
N ASP A 26 10.26 3.13 15.41
CA ASP A 26 10.17 1.74 15.87
C ASP A 26 9.65 0.83 14.75
N ARG A 27 8.68 1.29 13.97
CA ARG A 27 8.18 0.55 12.79
C ARG A 27 9.24 0.42 11.70
N ILE A 28 9.98 1.47 11.42
CA ILE A 28 11.08 1.46 10.46
C ILE A 28 12.17 0.49 10.92
N ASN A 29 12.57 0.54 12.19
CA ASN A 29 13.57 -0.37 12.77
C ASN A 29 13.11 -1.83 12.72
N ALA A 30 11.84 -2.10 13.03
CA ALA A 30 11.28 -3.46 12.95
C ALA A 30 11.30 -4.01 11.52
N PHE A 31 10.98 -3.19 10.53
CA PHE A 31 11.06 -3.57 9.13
C PHE A 31 12.51 -3.83 8.69
N ALA A 32 13.44 -2.97 9.08
CA ALA A 32 14.88 -3.14 8.82
C ALA A 32 15.40 -4.45 9.41
N ALA A 33 15.02 -4.77 10.65
CA ALA A 33 15.41 -6.03 11.31
C ALA A 33 14.82 -7.26 10.61
N CYS A 34 13.56 -7.19 10.20
CA CYS A 34 12.86 -8.29 9.53
C CYS A 34 13.41 -8.58 8.13
N THR A 35 13.77 -7.55 7.37
CA THR A 35 14.22 -7.66 5.98
C THR A 35 15.74 -7.65 5.81
N LEU A 36 16.47 -7.32 6.88
CA LEU A 36 17.93 -7.11 6.88
C LEU A 36 18.39 -5.92 6.02
N ASP A 37 17.46 -5.01 5.68
CA ASP A 37 17.77 -3.73 5.05
C ASP A 37 17.95 -2.66 6.13
N ASP A 38 19.14 -2.62 6.70
CA ASP A 38 19.53 -1.78 7.83
C ASP A 38 20.36 -0.53 7.43
N GLN A 39 20.20 -0.05 6.23
CA GLN A 39 20.87 1.17 5.77
C GLN A 39 20.66 2.31 6.78
N TRP A 40 21.73 3.05 7.06
CA TRP A 40 21.74 4.12 8.05
C TRP A 40 20.67 5.20 7.82
N VAL A 41 20.31 5.46 6.56
CA VAL A 41 19.26 6.43 6.22
C VAL A 41 17.88 6.06 6.80
N HIS A 42 17.67 4.80 7.14
CA HIS A 42 16.45 4.29 7.80
C HIS A 42 16.62 4.13 9.32
N THR A 43 17.81 3.77 9.77
CA THR A 43 18.01 3.21 11.11
C THR A 43 18.85 4.05 12.06
N ASP A 44 19.53 5.08 11.56
CA ASP A 44 20.43 5.93 12.36
C ASP A 44 19.95 7.40 12.32
N PRO A 45 19.11 7.82 13.30
CA PRO A 45 18.59 9.19 13.33
C PRO A 45 19.65 10.28 13.44
N GLU A 46 20.74 10.05 14.19
CA GLU A 46 21.80 11.05 14.37
C GLU A 46 22.56 11.26 13.06
N ARG A 47 22.96 10.17 12.43
CA ARG A 47 23.64 10.23 11.13
C ARG A 47 22.74 10.77 10.04
N ALA A 48 21.46 10.39 10.02
CA ALA A 48 20.51 10.90 9.06
C ALA A 48 20.28 12.40 9.20
N ALA A 49 20.25 12.92 10.42
CA ALA A 49 20.14 14.36 10.66
C ALA A 49 21.38 15.13 10.15
N ALA A 50 22.57 14.54 10.28
CA ALA A 50 23.83 15.18 9.90
C ALA A 50 24.17 15.05 8.41
N GLU A 51 23.90 13.89 7.80
CA GLU A 51 24.44 13.53 6.47
C GLU A 51 23.36 13.29 5.40
N SER A 52 22.11 12.99 5.79
CA SER A 52 21.04 12.71 4.83
C SER A 52 20.54 13.97 4.15
N SER A 53 20.30 13.89 2.84
CA SER A 53 19.62 14.96 2.09
C SER A 53 18.18 15.21 2.56
N PHE A 54 17.60 14.29 3.35
CA PHE A 54 16.26 14.41 3.92
C PHE A 54 16.24 15.11 5.29
N GLY A 55 17.41 15.24 5.94
CA GLY A 55 17.56 15.86 7.27
C GLY A 55 17.01 15.02 8.43
N THR A 56 16.59 13.79 8.17
CA THR A 56 16.05 12.84 9.14
C THR A 56 16.04 11.43 8.51
N THR A 57 15.71 10.41 9.32
CA THR A 57 15.45 9.08 8.77
C THR A 57 14.18 9.05 7.94
N ILE A 58 14.15 8.16 6.96
CA ILE A 58 13.00 7.91 6.09
C ILE A 58 12.59 6.44 6.15
N ALA A 59 11.31 6.19 5.88
CA ALA A 59 10.80 4.84 5.71
C ALA A 59 11.36 4.20 4.44
N HIS A 60 11.57 2.87 4.49
CA HIS A 60 11.80 2.09 3.28
C HIS A 60 10.59 2.20 2.35
N GLY A 61 10.83 2.36 1.05
CA GLY A 61 9.73 2.32 0.09
C GLY A 61 8.94 1.02 0.17
N TYR A 62 9.63 -0.11 0.34
CA TYR A 62 8.99 -1.42 0.49
C TYR A 62 8.19 -1.57 1.79
N LEU A 63 8.54 -0.86 2.87
CA LEU A 63 7.69 -0.81 4.07
C LEU A 63 6.32 -0.22 3.71
N LEU A 64 6.29 0.88 2.98
CA LEU A 64 5.04 1.54 2.57
C LEU A 64 4.20 0.62 1.70
N LEU A 65 4.82 -0.07 0.74
CA LEU A 65 4.15 -1.04 -0.12
C LEU A 65 3.51 -2.18 0.71
N THR A 66 4.25 -2.73 1.67
CA THR A 66 3.77 -3.85 2.49
C THR A 66 2.74 -3.45 3.56
N LEU A 67 2.55 -2.16 3.83
CA LEU A 67 1.47 -1.65 4.69
C LEU A 67 0.11 -1.57 3.99
N ILE A 68 0.05 -1.66 2.67
CA ILE A 68 -1.22 -1.57 1.91
C ILE A 68 -2.27 -2.57 2.41
N PRO A 69 -1.97 -3.87 2.65
CA PRO A 69 -2.97 -4.80 3.19
C PRO A 69 -3.55 -4.38 4.55
N TYR A 70 -2.75 -3.76 5.40
CA TYR A 70 -3.23 -3.22 6.66
C TYR A 70 -4.13 -2.01 6.46
N LEU A 71 -3.69 -1.04 5.66
CA LEU A 71 -4.41 0.22 5.43
C LEU A 71 -5.76 -0.01 4.75
N ARG A 72 -5.90 -1.04 3.90
CA ARG A 72 -7.15 -1.34 3.20
C ARG A 72 -8.20 -2.08 4.03
N ARG A 73 -7.93 -2.44 5.29
CA ARG A 73 -8.85 -3.27 6.10
C ARG A 73 -10.28 -2.75 6.16
N ASP A 74 -10.43 -1.42 6.21
CA ASP A 74 -11.73 -0.76 6.33
C ASP A 74 -12.32 -0.38 4.95
N ILE A 75 -11.67 -0.77 3.86
CA ILE A 75 -12.12 -0.46 2.50
C ILE A 75 -12.67 -1.74 1.86
N SER A 76 -13.92 -1.68 1.40
CA SER A 76 -14.66 -2.84 0.86
C SER A 76 -14.19 -3.20 -0.56
N LEU A 77 -12.99 -3.77 -0.68
CA LEU A 77 -12.48 -4.34 -1.93
C LEU A 77 -12.80 -5.83 -2.08
N ILE A 78 -12.95 -6.53 -0.95
CA ILE A 78 -13.06 -7.99 -0.94
C ILE A 78 -14.55 -8.36 -0.82
N PRO A 79 -15.11 -9.10 -1.81
CA PRO A 79 -16.50 -9.54 -1.75
C PRO A 79 -16.77 -10.45 -0.55
N LEU A 80 -17.99 -10.38 -0.01
CA LEU A 80 -18.46 -11.32 1.01
C LEU A 80 -18.38 -12.75 0.48
N GLY A 81 -17.91 -13.67 1.31
CA GLY A 81 -17.72 -15.08 0.94
C GLY A 81 -16.35 -15.40 0.36
N THR A 82 -15.47 -14.42 0.19
CA THR A 82 -14.09 -14.69 -0.23
C THR A 82 -13.37 -15.52 0.83
N LYS A 83 -12.88 -16.67 0.42
CA LYS A 83 -12.13 -17.61 1.28
C LYS A 83 -10.64 -17.32 1.29
N GLN A 84 -10.11 -16.86 0.17
CA GLN A 84 -8.68 -16.62 0.03
C GLN A 84 -8.40 -15.37 -0.80
N VAL A 85 -7.41 -14.62 -0.32
CA VAL A 85 -6.85 -13.44 -0.99
C VAL A 85 -5.35 -13.66 -1.15
N THR A 86 -4.89 -13.73 -2.40
CA THR A 86 -3.49 -14.02 -2.70
C THR A 86 -2.86 -12.88 -3.50
N ASN A 87 -1.67 -12.48 -3.10
CA ASN A 87 -0.89 -11.54 -3.90
C ASN A 87 -0.47 -12.22 -5.20
N TYR A 88 -0.87 -11.66 -6.34
CA TYR A 88 -0.57 -12.21 -7.65
C TYR A 88 0.59 -11.51 -8.34
N GLY A 89 0.62 -10.18 -8.25
CA GLY A 89 1.67 -9.40 -8.89
C GLY A 89 1.45 -7.89 -8.81
N ILE A 90 2.32 -7.18 -9.48
CA ILE A 90 2.31 -5.72 -9.60
C ILE A 90 2.59 -5.37 -11.06
N ASP A 91 1.71 -4.61 -11.70
CA ASP A 91 1.90 -4.13 -13.07
C ASP A 91 2.68 -2.82 -13.15
N TYR A 92 2.56 -1.99 -12.12
CA TYR A 92 3.20 -0.68 -12.06
C TYR A 92 3.52 -0.32 -10.61
N LEU A 93 4.70 0.19 -10.36
CA LEU A 93 5.10 0.74 -9.05
C LEU A 93 6.06 1.89 -9.25
N ARG A 94 5.80 3.03 -8.60
CA ARG A 94 6.74 4.15 -8.48
C ARG A 94 6.72 4.70 -7.06
N PHE A 95 7.91 4.86 -6.50
CA PHE A 95 8.15 5.64 -5.29
C PHE A 95 8.38 7.09 -5.70
N LEU A 96 7.54 8.02 -5.22
CA LEU A 96 7.49 9.38 -5.72
C LEU A 96 8.02 10.42 -4.73
N ALA A 97 7.72 10.25 -3.44
CA ALA A 97 8.20 11.12 -2.38
C ALA A 97 8.60 10.32 -1.14
N PRO A 98 9.69 10.69 -0.45
CA PRO A 98 10.10 10.02 0.77
C PRO A 98 9.11 10.29 1.90
N VAL A 99 8.83 9.27 2.69
CA VAL A 99 8.11 9.37 3.96
C VAL A 99 9.13 9.48 5.08
N ARG A 100 9.15 10.60 5.76
CA ARG A 100 10.05 10.86 6.89
C ARG A 100 9.49 10.23 8.15
N VAL A 101 10.36 9.90 9.10
CA VAL A 101 9.91 9.50 10.44
C VAL A 101 8.97 10.55 11.02
N GLY A 102 7.82 10.13 11.56
CA GLY A 102 6.78 11.01 12.10
C GLY A 102 5.73 11.47 11.08
N ASP A 103 5.96 11.29 9.79
CA ASP A 103 4.92 11.56 8.78
C ASP A 103 3.72 10.62 8.97
N ARG A 104 2.53 11.12 8.62
CA ARG A 104 1.31 10.31 8.54
C ARG A 104 1.00 9.98 7.10
N ILE A 105 0.61 8.74 6.87
CA ILE A 105 0.21 8.24 5.55
C ILE A 105 -1.20 7.68 5.57
N ARG A 106 -1.86 7.67 4.42
CA ARG A 106 -3.11 6.96 4.19
C ARG A 106 -3.16 6.37 2.80
N LEU A 107 -4.01 5.40 2.62
CA LEU A 107 -4.23 4.70 1.37
C LEU A 107 -5.52 5.20 0.69
N ARG A 108 -5.43 5.47 -0.60
CA ARG A 108 -6.58 5.66 -1.51
C ARG A 108 -6.58 4.52 -2.51
N ILE A 109 -7.72 3.86 -2.71
CA ILE A 109 -7.88 2.75 -3.64
C ILE A 109 -8.90 3.07 -4.71
N GLU A 110 -8.53 2.80 -5.97
CA GLU A 110 -9.41 2.79 -7.13
C GLU A 110 -9.42 1.38 -7.75
N LEU A 111 -10.59 0.88 -8.12
CA LEU A 111 -10.71 -0.41 -8.80
C LEU A 111 -10.38 -0.25 -10.28
N GLY A 112 -9.32 -0.91 -10.74
CA GLY A 112 -8.87 -0.81 -12.13
C GLY A 112 -9.57 -1.81 -13.05
N ASP A 113 -9.57 -3.11 -12.68
CA ASP A 113 -10.15 -4.18 -13.51
C ASP A 113 -10.51 -5.42 -12.67
N VAL A 114 -11.45 -6.20 -13.16
CA VAL A 114 -11.87 -7.50 -12.58
C VAL A 114 -12.01 -8.53 -13.68
N GLN A 115 -11.09 -9.47 -13.75
CA GLN A 115 -11.07 -10.54 -14.71
C GLN A 115 -11.52 -11.84 -14.05
N LEU A 116 -12.67 -12.37 -14.46
CA LEU A 116 -13.14 -13.68 -14.01
C LEU A 116 -12.28 -14.78 -14.65
N ARG A 117 -11.72 -15.64 -13.83
CA ARG A 117 -10.97 -16.83 -14.27
C ARG A 117 -11.78 -18.10 -14.21
N SER A 118 -12.76 -18.14 -13.30
CA SER A 118 -13.74 -19.21 -13.15
C SER A 118 -14.99 -18.69 -12.43
N ALA A 119 -15.94 -19.56 -12.13
CA ALA A 119 -17.11 -19.20 -11.31
C ALA A 119 -16.73 -18.80 -9.86
N THR A 120 -15.55 -19.24 -9.38
CA THR A 120 -15.11 -19.04 -7.99
C THR A 120 -13.79 -18.28 -7.88
N GLU A 121 -13.22 -17.80 -8.99
CA GLU A 121 -11.93 -17.14 -8.98
C GLU A 121 -11.91 -15.89 -9.87
N ALA A 122 -11.37 -14.79 -9.34
CA ALA A 122 -11.19 -13.55 -10.08
C ALA A 122 -9.83 -12.93 -9.82
N LEU A 123 -9.20 -12.43 -10.87
CA LEU A 123 -8.03 -11.57 -10.78
C LEU A 123 -8.49 -10.11 -10.76
N VAL A 124 -8.14 -9.41 -9.67
CA VAL A 124 -8.54 -8.03 -9.44
C VAL A 124 -7.32 -7.12 -9.50
N LYS A 125 -7.41 -6.09 -10.35
CA LYS A 125 -6.42 -5.02 -10.43
C LYS A 125 -6.93 -3.79 -9.69
N SER A 126 -6.14 -3.28 -8.76
CA SER A 126 -6.45 -2.03 -8.05
C SER A 126 -5.29 -1.05 -8.14
N ARG A 127 -5.59 0.22 -8.37
CA ARG A 127 -4.65 1.31 -8.22
C ARG A 127 -4.65 1.79 -6.78
N ASN A 128 -3.48 1.77 -6.17
CA ASN A 128 -3.28 2.13 -4.79
C ASN A 128 -2.33 3.33 -4.72
N THR A 129 -2.77 4.39 -4.04
CA THR A 129 -1.98 5.61 -3.84
C THR A 129 -1.76 5.80 -2.35
N ILE A 130 -0.50 5.84 -1.90
CA ILE A 130 -0.19 6.24 -0.53
C ILE A 130 0.06 7.74 -0.51
N GLU A 131 -0.85 8.45 0.15
CA GLU A 131 -0.78 9.89 0.39
C GLU A 131 0.00 10.18 1.66
N ILE A 132 0.73 11.31 1.66
CA ILE A 132 1.43 11.85 2.85
C ILE A 132 0.65 13.07 3.33
N ASP A 133 0.36 13.14 4.62
CA ASP A 133 -0.37 14.26 5.22
C ASP A 133 0.30 15.61 4.89
N GLN A 134 -0.52 16.59 4.52
CA GLN A 134 -0.12 17.95 4.15
C GLN A 134 0.87 18.05 2.97
N ARG A 135 0.97 17.00 2.14
CA ARG A 135 1.76 17.02 0.90
C ARG A 135 0.90 16.67 -0.31
N GLN A 136 1.10 17.38 -1.42
CA GLN A 136 0.37 17.08 -2.67
C GLN A 136 0.94 15.85 -3.37
N LYS A 137 2.27 15.67 -3.33
CA LYS A 137 2.93 14.54 -3.98
C LYS A 137 2.80 13.29 -3.11
N PRO A 138 2.21 12.20 -3.63
CA PRO A 138 2.07 10.97 -2.87
C PRO A 138 3.43 10.28 -2.65
N ALA A 139 3.48 9.39 -1.66
CA ALA A 139 4.66 8.57 -1.40
C ALA A 139 4.90 7.55 -2.51
N LEU A 140 3.83 6.86 -2.92
CA LEU A 140 3.87 5.88 -4.01
C LEU A 140 2.54 5.75 -4.73
N ILE A 141 2.61 5.25 -5.95
CA ILE A 141 1.47 4.75 -6.73
C ILE A 141 1.81 3.34 -7.18
N VAL A 142 0.87 2.41 -7.00
CA VAL A 142 1.06 1.00 -7.36
C VAL A 142 -0.22 0.37 -7.90
N ASP A 143 -0.11 -0.34 -9.02
CA ASP A 143 -1.18 -1.18 -9.58
C ASP A 143 -0.96 -2.62 -9.12
N ILE A 144 -1.73 -3.06 -8.13
CA ILE A 144 -1.63 -4.39 -7.52
C ILE A 144 -2.62 -5.35 -8.18
N LEU A 145 -2.14 -6.55 -8.46
CA LEU A 145 -2.93 -7.68 -8.89
C LEU A 145 -3.18 -8.62 -7.70
N THR A 146 -4.44 -8.85 -7.40
CA THR A 146 -4.88 -9.72 -6.30
C THR A 146 -5.77 -10.83 -6.85
N LEU A 147 -5.46 -12.07 -6.50
CA LEU A 147 -6.29 -13.21 -6.83
C LEU A 147 -7.28 -13.47 -5.69
N LEU A 148 -8.56 -13.45 -5.99
CA LEU A 148 -9.66 -13.72 -5.05
C LEU A 148 -10.28 -15.07 -5.36
N SER A 149 -10.48 -15.91 -4.32
CA SER A 149 -11.18 -17.18 -4.43
C SER A 149 -12.37 -17.24 -3.47
N LEU A 150 -13.55 -17.65 -3.96
CA LEU A 150 -14.82 -17.83 -3.22
C LEU A 150 -14.92 -19.23 -2.63
#